data_fda4a76191f19220ff380825a329f673
#
_entry.id   fda4a76191f19220ff380825a329f673
#
_cell.length_a   1.000
_cell.length_b   1.000
_cell.length_c   1.000
_cell.angle_alpha   90.00
_cell.angle_beta   90.00
_cell.angle_gamma   90.00
#
_symmetry.space_group_name_H-M   'P 1'
#
loop_
_entity.id
_entity.type
_entity.pdbx_description
1 polymer ?
#
loop_
_entity_poly.entity_id
_entity_poly.type
_entity_poly.pdbx_seq_one_letter_code
_entity_poly.pdbx_strand_id
1 'polypeptide(L)'
;MNCFYNIPEGIPIHNISPKTFKKSQISRSAGTFSTIIEKTDTFALIQLSSGEQRYVSTNCYATIGRVSNKQHYLTKLGKAGRSRWLNRRPTVRGVAMNPIDHPHGGGEGKKSGKSLTPWGQPNSKGKTSKSTNKLILKRN
;
A
#
# COMPACT_ATOMS: atom_id res chain seq x y z
N MET A 1 18.19 -5.11 -12.25
CA MET A 1 16.74 -5.28 -12.53
C MET A 1 16.61 -6.25 -13.69
N ASN A 2 15.76 -7.26 -13.52
CA ASN A 2 15.54 -8.29 -14.52
C ASN A 2 14.11 -8.17 -15.06
N CYS A 3 13.92 -8.47 -16.34
CA CYS A 3 12.60 -8.58 -16.94
C CYS A 3 11.87 -9.80 -16.32
N PHE A 4 10.55 -9.73 -16.11
CA PHE A 4 9.78 -10.85 -15.56
C PHE A 4 9.90 -12.11 -16.41
N TYR A 5 10.08 -11.96 -17.71
CA TYR A 5 10.30 -13.09 -18.61
C TYR A 5 11.42 -14.01 -18.13
N ASN A 6 12.51 -13.44 -17.63
CA ASN A 6 13.71 -14.19 -17.20
C ASN A 6 13.69 -14.62 -15.73
N ILE A 7 12.68 -14.26 -14.95
CA ILE A 7 12.61 -14.58 -13.52
C ILE A 7 11.80 -15.87 -13.36
N PRO A 8 12.33 -16.93 -12.69
CA PRO A 8 11.57 -18.13 -12.38
C PRO A 8 10.38 -17.85 -11.45
N GLU A 9 9.38 -18.74 -11.50
CA GLU A 9 8.23 -18.72 -10.61
C GLU A 9 8.63 -19.11 -9.17
N GLY A 10 7.84 -18.67 -8.19
CA GLY A 10 8.05 -18.97 -6.77
C GLY A 10 9.16 -18.18 -6.08
N ILE A 11 10.04 -17.48 -6.82
CA ILE A 11 11.12 -16.69 -6.23
C ILE A 11 10.59 -15.36 -5.69
N PRO A 12 11.05 -14.92 -4.50
CA PRO A 12 10.70 -13.59 -3.99
C PRO A 12 11.33 -12.51 -4.86
N ILE A 13 10.55 -11.49 -5.18
CA ILE A 13 10.94 -10.34 -5.97
C ILE A 13 10.50 -9.05 -5.29
N HIS A 14 11.16 -7.96 -5.59
CA HIS A 14 10.83 -6.62 -5.07
C HIS A 14 11.10 -5.53 -6.10
N ASN A 15 10.78 -4.30 -5.77
CA ASN A 15 11.03 -3.13 -6.62
C ASN A 15 10.43 -3.28 -8.03
N ILE A 16 9.15 -3.66 -8.08
CA ILE A 16 8.44 -4.03 -9.30
C ILE A 16 7.93 -2.79 -10.02
N SER A 17 8.16 -2.71 -11.33
CA SER A 17 7.57 -1.72 -12.21
C SER A 17 6.15 -2.14 -12.61
N PRO A 18 5.12 -1.29 -12.44
CA PRO A 18 3.75 -1.62 -12.81
C PRO A 18 3.48 -1.53 -14.32
N LYS A 19 4.35 -0.87 -15.07
CA LYS A 19 4.28 -0.70 -16.51
C LYS A 19 5.68 -0.71 -17.10
N THR A 20 5.80 -1.14 -18.34
CA THR A 20 7.04 -1.09 -19.12
C THR A 20 7.58 0.35 -19.17
N PHE A 21 8.88 0.52 -18.99
CA PHE A 21 9.60 1.81 -18.99
C PHE A 21 9.19 2.81 -17.89
N LYS A 22 8.38 2.42 -16.89
CA LYS A 22 8.08 3.27 -15.73
C LYS A 22 8.92 2.88 -14.51
N LYS A 23 9.11 3.88 -13.63
CA LYS A 23 9.78 3.65 -12.33
C LYS A 23 9.04 2.60 -11.53
N SER A 24 9.77 1.77 -10.82
CA SER A 24 9.20 0.77 -9.91
C SER A 24 8.44 1.45 -8.76
N GLN A 25 7.29 0.87 -8.43
CA GLN A 25 6.36 1.43 -7.44
C GLN A 25 5.88 0.38 -6.42
N ILE A 26 5.98 -0.91 -6.76
CA ILE A 26 5.43 -2.01 -5.96
C ILE A 26 6.55 -2.70 -5.18
N SER A 27 6.25 -3.15 -3.95
CA SER A 27 7.16 -3.88 -3.05
C SER A 27 8.51 -3.16 -2.84
N ARG A 28 8.44 -1.90 -2.38
CA ARG A 28 9.62 -1.04 -2.12
C ARG A 28 9.89 -0.80 -0.64
N SER A 29 8.88 -0.91 0.21
CA SER A 29 9.02 -0.65 1.65
C SER A 29 9.94 -1.66 2.32
N ALA A 30 10.50 -1.29 3.47
CA ALA A 30 11.39 -2.14 4.25
C ALA A 30 10.77 -3.54 4.49
N GLY A 31 11.52 -4.58 4.23
CA GLY A 31 11.13 -5.97 4.42
C GLY A 31 10.10 -6.53 3.44
N THR A 32 9.56 -5.73 2.51
CA THR A 32 8.53 -6.20 1.58
C THR A 32 9.11 -7.05 0.45
N PHE A 33 8.28 -7.94 -0.05
CA PHE A 33 8.54 -8.77 -1.23
C PHE A 33 7.20 -9.16 -1.87
N SER A 34 7.27 -9.67 -3.06
CA SER A 34 6.17 -10.31 -3.78
C SER A 34 6.65 -11.62 -4.36
N THR A 35 5.75 -12.54 -4.67
CA THR A 35 6.08 -13.81 -5.32
C THR A 35 5.36 -13.91 -6.66
N ILE A 36 6.00 -14.49 -7.65
CA ILE A 36 5.38 -14.84 -8.93
C ILE A 36 4.66 -16.19 -8.71
N ILE A 37 3.34 -16.22 -8.91
CA ILE A 37 2.54 -17.43 -8.79
C ILE A 37 2.57 -18.18 -10.11
N GLU A 38 2.28 -17.47 -11.20
CA GLU A 38 2.13 -18.02 -12.53
C GLU A 38 2.63 -17.00 -13.55
N LYS A 39 3.11 -17.49 -14.68
CA LYS A 39 3.63 -16.66 -15.75
C LYS A 39 3.10 -17.16 -17.09
N THR A 40 2.49 -16.25 -17.85
CA THR A 40 2.07 -16.44 -19.24
C THR A 40 2.98 -15.60 -20.14
N ASP A 41 2.96 -15.79 -21.43
CA ASP A 41 3.81 -15.03 -22.36
C ASP A 41 3.64 -13.52 -22.24
N THR A 42 2.43 -13.03 -21.94
CA THR A 42 2.11 -11.60 -21.89
C THR A 42 2.03 -11.03 -20.48
N PHE A 43 1.62 -11.84 -19.50
CA PHE A 43 1.40 -11.41 -18.11
C PHE A 43 1.98 -12.36 -17.08
N ALA A 44 2.45 -11.83 -15.98
CA ALA A 44 2.80 -12.56 -14.77
C ALA A 44 1.79 -12.26 -13.67
N LEU A 45 1.26 -13.28 -13.02
CA LEU A 45 0.43 -13.18 -11.81
C LEU A 45 1.34 -13.12 -10.61
N ILE A 46 1.29 -12.00 -9.89
CA ILE A 46 2.10 -11.79 -8.68
C ILE A 46 1.22 -11.71 -7.44
N GLN A 47 1.69 -12.26 -6.34
CA GLN A 47 1.12 -12.08 -5.02
C GLN A 47 1.94 -11.07 -4.23
N LEU A 48 1.29 -10.01 -3.77
CA LEU A 48 1.88 -8.98 -2.92
C LEU A 48 1.92 -9.44 -1.45
N SER A 49 2.75 -8.79 -0.64
CA SER A 49 2.81 -9.01 0.82
C SER A 49 1.48 -8.76 1.55
N SER A 50 0.57 -7.98 0.95
CA SER A 50 -0.80 -7.77 1.44
C SER A 50 -1.75 -8.92 1.16
N GLY A 51 -1.34 -9.93 0.36
CA GLY A 51 -2.21 -11.00 -0.14
C GLY A 51 -2.95 -10.66 -1.44
N GLU A 52 -2.90 -9.40 -1.92
CA GLU A 52 -3.48 -9.04 -3.21
C GLU A 52 -2.77 -9.78 -4.35
N GLN A 53 -3.54 -10.36 -5.26
CA GLN A 53 -3.05 -10.98 -6.48
C GLN A 53 -3.36 -10.08 -7.68
N ARG A 54 -2.34 -9.80 -8.48
CA ARG A 54 -2.49 -8.92 -9.63
C ARG A 54 -1.62 -9.31 -10.80
N TYR A 55 -2.09 -8.97 -11.98
CA TYR A 55 -1.34 -9.14 -13.22
C TYR A 55 -0.38 -7.97 -13.48
N VAL A 56 0.80 -8.32 -13.94
CA VAL A 56 1.83 -7.37 -14.42
C VAL A 56 2.36 -7.89 -15.74
N SER A 57 2.61 -7.03 -16.70
CA SER A 57 3.19 -7.45 -18.00
C SER A 57 4.56 -8.10 -17.80
N THR A 58 4.84 -9.16 -18.54
CA THR A 58 6.13 -9.87 -18.53
C THR A 58 7.30 -9.00 -19.01
N ASN A 59 7.03 -7.94 -19.76
CA ASN A 59 8.03 -6.96 -20.18
C ASN A 59 8.39 -5.93 -19.08
N CYS A 60 7.75 -5.99 -17.92
CA CYS A 60 8.09 -5.16 -16.78
C CYS A 60 9.34 -5.66 -16.07
N TYR A 61 9.93 -4.80 -15.24
CA TYR A 61 11.15 -5.09 -14.52
C TYR A 61 10.89 -5.31 -13.03
N ALA A 62 11.64 -6.23 -12.44
CA ALA A 62 11.69 -6.47 -11.02
C ALA A 62 13.12 -6.78 -10.58
N THR A 63 13.36 -6.75 -9.27
CA THR A 63 14.62 -7.16 -8.66
C THR A 63 14.38 -8.45 -7.88
N ILE A 64 15.22 -9.45 -8.06
CA ILE A 64 15.15 -10.72 -7.33
C ILE A 64 15.55 -10.49 -5.87
N GLY A 65 14.83 -11.12 -4.95
CA GLY A 65 15.08 -11.06 -3.52
C GLY A 65 14.03 -10.23 -2.76
N ARG A 66 14.40 -9.82 -1.55
CA ARG A 66 13.55 -9.06 -0.62
C ARG A 66 14.21 -7.73 -0.25
N VAL A 67 13.41 -6.72 0.07
CA VAL A 67 13.93 -5.47 0.60
C VAL A 67 14.51 -5.72 2.00
N SER A 68 15.64 -5.10 2.31
CA SER A 68 16.28 -5.20 3.63
C SER A 68 15.41 -4.62 4.75
N ASN A 69 15.90 -4.74 6.01
CA ASN A 69 15.25 -4.22 7.21
C ASN A 69 13.86 -4.83 7.47
N LYS A 70 13.76 -6.15 7.47
CA LYS A 70 12.53 -6.92 7.68
C LYS A 70 11.83 -6.57 9.00
N GLN A 71 12.58 -6.22 10.04
CA GLN A 71 12.06 -5.92 11.38
C GLN A 71 11.67 -4.44 11.56
N HIS A 72 11.64 -3.65 10.51
CA HIS A 72 11.30 -2.22 10.58
C HIS A 72 9.96 -1.96 11.28
N TYR A 73 8.97 -2.83 11.11
CA TYR A 73 7.65 -2.71 11.72
C TYR A 73 7.67 -2.81 13.25
N LEU A 74 8.73 -3.40 13.85
CA LEU A 74 8.93 -3.49 15.30
C LEU A 74 9.46 -2.19 15.90
N THR A 75 9.90 -1.25 15.07
CA THR A 75 10.55 -0.01 15.54
C THR A 75 9.52 0.87 16.24
N LYS A 76 9.72 1.10 17.54
CA LYS A 76 8.93 2.03 18.33
C LYS A 76 9.62 3.40 18.34
N LEU A 77 8.86 4.45 18.12
CA LEU A 77 9.41 5.81 18.12
C LEU A 77 9.77 6.31 19.50
N GLY A 78 9.09 5.83 20.55
CA GLY A 78 9.35 6.13 21.95
C GLY A 78 8.86 7.53 22.38
N LYS A 79 9.13 8.56 21.62
CA LYS A 79 8.75 9.95 21.94
C LYS A 79 8.22 10.71 20.73
N ALA A 80 7.36 11.71 20.97
CA ALA A 80 6.77 12.53 19.92
C ALA A 80 7.81 13.31 19.10
N GLY A 81 8.90 13.78 19.72
CA GLY A 81 9.99 14.47 19.04
C GLY A 81 10.65 13.63 17.95
N ARG A 82 10.72 12.32 18.10
CA ARG A 82 11.26 11.44 17.04
C ARG A 82 10.41 11.43 15.78
N SER A 83 9.08 11.53 15.91
CA SER A 83 8.20 11.71 14.74
C SER A 83 8.50 13.02 14.01
N ARG A 84 8.82 14.10 14.78
CA ARG A 84 9.19 15.39 14.20
C ARG A 84 10.53 15.31 13.44
N TRP A 85 11.50 14.59 13.95
CA TRP A 85 12.75 14.33 13.25
C TRP A 85 12.56 13.58 11.92
N LEU A 86 11.51 12.76 11.82
CA LEU A 86 11.11 12.08 10.58
C LEU A 86 10.19 12.92 9.69
N ASN A 87 10.14 14.24 9.89
CA ASN A 87 9.31 15.19 9.16
C ASN A 87 7.79 14.94 9.25
N ARG A 88 7.34 14.24 10.31
CA ARG A 88 5.92 14.02 10.55
C ARG A 88 5.39 15.10 11.49
N ARG A 89 4.43 15.90 11.01
CA ARG A 89 3.71 16.86 11.84
C ARG A 89 2.69 16.15 12.74
N PRO A 90 2.33 16.77 13.90
CA PRO A 90 1.24 16.27 14.72
C PRO A 90 -0.05 16.15 13.93
N THR A 91 -0.80 15.07 14.17
CA THR A 91 -2.09 14.83 13.54
C THR A 91 -3.19 15.01 14.57
N VAL A 92 -4.16 15.90 14.29
CA VAL A 92 -5.35 16.10 15.11
C VAL A 92 -6.45 15.17 14.65
N ARG A 93 -7.11 14.49 15.59
CA ARG A 93 -8.25 13.60 15.28
C ARG A 93 -9.48 14.43 14.92
N GLY A 94 -10.28 14.00 13.97
CA GLY A 94 -11.51 14.68 13.56
C GLY A 94 -12.49 14.95 14.71
N VAL A 95 -12.56 14.05 15.71
CA VAL A 95 -13.40 14.22 16.92
C VAL A 95 -12.97 15.42 17.78
N ALA A 96 -11.71 15.85 17.70
CA ALA A 96 -11.18 17.00 18.42
C ALA A 96 -11.31 18.32 17.63
N MET A 97 -11.90 18.28 16.45
CA MET A 97 -12.11 19.42 15.57
C MET A 97 -13.52 20.02 15.76
N ASN A 98 -13.73 21.20 15.19
CA ASN A 98 -15.05 21.82 15.10
C ASN A 98 -15.87 21.16 13.97
N PRO A 99 -17.23 21.27 14.00
CA PRO A 99 -18.09 20.70 12.95
C PRO A 99 -17.78 21.17 11.54
N ILE A 100 -17.26 22.40 11.40
CA ILE A 100 -16.88 22.96 10.10
C ILE A 100 -15.63 22.26 9.51
N ASP A 101 -14.74 21.77 10.38
CA ASP A 101 -13.45 21.21 9.95
C ASP A 101 -13.50 19.72 9.67
N HIS A 102 -14.42 19.00 10.33
CA HIS A 102 -14.56 17.57 10.17
C HIS A 102 -15.97 17.08 10.51
N PRO A 103 -16.54 16.10 9.77
CA PRO A 103 -17.86 15.51 10.08
C PRO A 103 -17.96 14.87 11.47
N HIS A 104 -16.85 14.54 12.12
CA HIS A 104 -16.80 14.03 13.49
C HIS A 104 -16.68 15.14 14.53
N GLY A 105 -16.59 16.41 14.11
CA GLY A 105 -16.43 17.54 15.01
C GLY A 105 -17.71 17.91 15.74
N GLY A 106 -17.56 18.58 16.88
CA GLY A 106 -18.67 19.07 17.71
C GLY A 106 -19.32 17.99 18.58
N GLY A 107 -20.41 18.37 19.25
CA GLY A 107 -21.16 17.52 20.16
C GLY A 107 -20.60 17.47 21.58
N GLU A 108 -21.33 16.83 22.49
CA GLU A 108 -20.91 16.60 23.87
C GLU A 108 -20.13 15.28 23.98
N GLY A 109 -18.95 15.38 24.58
CA GLY A 109 -18.08 14.21 24.83
C GLY A 109 -17.53 13.58 23.55
N LYS A 110 -17.26 12.25 23.63
CA LYS A 110 -16.66 11.48 22.52
C LYS A 110 -17.70 10.89 21.55
N LYS A 111 -18.90 11.44 21.51
CA LYS A 111 -19.93 10.95 20.59
C LYS A 111 -19.61 11.43 19.18
N SER A 112 -19.10 10.54 18.34
CA SER A 112 -19.06 10.73 16.89
C SER A 112 -20.20 9.96 16.26
N GLY A 113 -20.89 10.57 15.30
CA GLY A 113 -21.90 9.90 14.51
C GLY A 113 -21.32 8.79 13.61
N LYS A 114 -21.79 8.69 12.38
CA LYS A 114 -21.27 7.72 11.38
C LYS A 114 -19.78 7.92 11.13
N SER A 115 -19.03 6.83 10.99
CA SER A 115 -17.61 6.89 10.64
C SER A 115 -17.44 7.41 9.21
N LEU A 116 -17.00 8.65 9.08
CA LEU A 116 -16.84 9.34 7.81
C LEU A 116 -15.38 9.83 7.65
N THR A 117 -14.97 9.98 6.40
CA THR A 117 -13.72 10.67 6.06
C THR A 117 -13.88 12.18 6.21
N PRO A 118 -12.78 12.99 6.21
CA PRO A 118 -12.87 14.45 6.25
C PRO A 118 -13.74 15.05 5.12
N TRP A 119 -13.87 14.36 4.01
CA TRP A 119 -14.68 14.76 2.85
C TRP A 119 -16.12 14.20 2.88
N GLY A 120 -16.56 13.65 4.01
CA GLY A 120 -17.92 13.14 4.19
C GLY A 120 -18.22 11.77 3.58
N GLN A 121 -17.21 11.08 3.07
CA GLN A 121 -17.39 9.73 2.52
C GLN A 121 -17.39 8.67 3.63
N PRO A 122 -18.22 7.62 3.55
CA PRO A 122 -18.18 6.50 4.49
C PRO A 122 -16.78 5.85 4.51
N ASN A 123 -16.30 5.51 5.71
CA ASN A 123 -15.08 4.72 5.88
C ASN A 123 -15.35 3.29 5.41
N SER A 124 -15.35 3.09 4.11
CA SER A 124 -15.38 1.76 3.50
C SER A 124 -13.95 1.20 3.41
N LYS A 125 -13.82 -0.12 3.54
CA LYS A 125 -12.53 -0.81 3.47
C LYS A 125 -11.82 -0.52 2.13
N GLY A 126 -10.98 0.49 2.13
CA GLY A 126 -9.86 0.66 1.23
C GLY A 126 -10.08 1.25 -0.16
N LYS A 127 -11.30 1.34 -0.72
CA LYS A 127 -11.46 1.80 -2.11
C LYS A 127 -12.56 2.84 -2.24
N THR A 128 -12.20 4.05 -2.70
CA THR A 128 -13.16 5.11 -3.04
C THR A 128 -13.51 5.14 -4.53
N SER A 129 -12.64 4.61 -5.41
CA SER A 129 -12.91 4.52 -6.84
C SER A 129 -14.02 3.51 -7.14
N LYS A 130 -15.01 3.91 -7.94
CA LYS A 130 -16.09 3.05 -8.41
C LYS A 130 -15.63 2.06 -9.49
N SER A 131 -14.55 2.35 -10.22
CA SER A 131 -14.03 1.48 -11.27
C SER A 131 -13.32 0.27 -10.70
N THR A 132 -13.52 -0.90 -11.30
CA THR A 132 -12.74 -2.11 -11.02
C THR A 132 -11.43 -2.07 -11.80
N ASN A 133 -10.33 -2.39 -11.12
CA ASN A 133 -9.05 -2.52 -11.81
C ASN A 133 -8.98 -3.95 -12.40
N LYS A 134 -9.02 -4.04 -13.72
CA LYS A 134 -8.97 -5.32 -14.46
C LYS A 134 -7.70 -6.14 -14.20
N LEU A 135 -6.63 -5.50 -13.72
CA LEU A 135 -5.36 -6.17 -13.42
C LEU A 135 -5.33 -6.81 -12.02
N ILE A 136 -6.35 -6.61 -11.19
CA ILE A 136 -6.43 -7.22 -9.86
C ILE A 136 -7.36 -8.43 -9.94
N LEU A 137 -6.79 -9.63 -9.70
CA LEU A 137 -7.54 -10.88 -9.69
C LEU A 137 -8.24 -11.10 -8.35
N LYS A 138 -7.50 -10.95 -7.26
CA LYS A 138 -8.00 -11.15 -5.89
C LYS A 138 -7.54 -10.02 -4.99
N ARG A 139 -8.47 -9.49 -4.19
CA ARG A 139 -8.22 -8.49 -3.16
C ARG A 139 -8.51 -9.09 -1.78
N ASN A 140 -7.68 -8.76 -0.80
CA ASN A 140 -7.96 -9.10 0.61
C ASN A 140 -8.93 -8.10 1.22
#